data_62417706bc76c380169a083ebc4ef0f5
#
_entry.id   62417706bc76c380169a083ebc4ef0f5
#
_cell.length_a   1.000
_cell.length_b   1.000
_cell.length_c   1.000
_cell.angle_alpha   90.00
_cell.angle_beta   90.00
_cell.angle_gamma   90.00
#
_symmetry.space_group_name_H-M   'P 1'
#
loop_
_entity.id
_entity.type
_entity.pdbx_description
1 polymer ?
#
loop_
_entity_poly.entity_id
_entity_poly.type
_entity_poly.pdbx_seq_one_letter_code
_entity_poly.pdbx_strand_id
1 'polypeptide(L)'
;MKSKKNRIIVFANQKGGVGKSTLCILLADYLAYWKKDVCIIDTDPQLSATLQREQDKLTFGEEEPYSIQSFEVSDPKTMQMLMENAQSQDGFVLFDAPGTIKDDGLAPMFVYADYIICPYEYEPKSLTSTRTFIKVIYRLRQLNPQMKAQIFFVPNKVDARMGTREEQELWREMDAEFSLCGIVAPPVGYRAQMKRVNTYYVPLPLKHAVYESFRFIVKSILR
;
A
#
# COMPACT_ATOMS: atom_id res chain seq x y z
N MET A 1 22.75 -0.62 17.74
CA MET A 1 21.29 -0.81 17.72
C MET A 1 20.99 -2.06 16.91
N LYS A 2 20.25 -3.04 17.44
CA LYS A 2 19.76 -4.17 16.63
C LYS A 2 18.84 -3.59 15.54
N SER A 3 19.09 -3.92 14.28
CA SER A 3 18.20 -3.58 13.17
C SER A 3 16.79 -4.09 13.51
N LYS A 4 15.78 -3.23 13.43
CA LYS A 4 14.38 -3.63 13.61
C LYS A 4 14.08 -4.70 12.56
N LYS A 5 13.75 -5.92 12.99
CA LYS A 5 13.47 -7.04 12.08
C LYS A 5 12.11 -6.93 11.41
N ASN A 6 11.24 -6.11 11.96
CA ASN A 6 9.87 -5.90 11.53
C ASN A 6 9.76 -4.64 10.65
N ARG A 7 8.83 -4.68 9.69
CA ARG A 7 8.45 -3.54 8.84
C ARG A 7 6.94 -3.49 8.69
N ILE A 8 6.32 -2.44 9.20
CA ILE A 8 4.88 -2.20 9.06
C ILE A 8 4.64 -1.24 7.91
N ILE A 9 3.92 -1.70 6.90
CA ILE A 9 3.62 -0.96 5.66
C ILE A 9 2.10 -0.84 5.52
N VAL A 10 1.60 0.38 5.38
CA VAL A 10 0.16 0.64 5.20
C VAL A 10 -0.12 1.10 3.77
N PHE A 11 -1.01 0.41 3.07
CA PHE A 11 -1.52 0.84 1.76
C PHE A 11 -2.74 1.71 1.97
N ALA A 12 -2.64 3.01 1.69
CA ALA A 12 -3.71 3.95 1.97
C ALA A 12 -3.83 5.08 0.94
N ASN A 13 -5.05 5.46 0.64
CA ASN A 13 -5.47 6.70 -0.04
C ASN A 13 -6.96 6.89 0.19
N GLN A 14 -7.45 8.12 0.14
CA GLN A 14 -8.89 8.44 0.28
C GLN A 14 -9.73 8.20 -0.98
N LYS A 15 -9.18 7.55 -2.00
CA LYS A 15 -9.95 7.18 -3.20
C LYS A 15 -10.11 5.67 -3.29
N GLY A 16 -11.33 5.19 -3.50
CA GLY A 16 -11.60 3.81 -3.91
C GLY A 16 -11.05 3.55 -5.32
N GLY A 17 -10.63 2.32 -5.58
CA GLY A 17 -10.23 1.87 -6.91
C GLY A 17 -8.83 2.29 -7.39
N VAL A 18 -8.06 3.07 -6.63
CA VAL A 18 -6.67 3.46 -7.00
C VAL A 18 -5.66 2.30 -6.96
N GLY A 19 -6.07 1.13 -6.49
CA GLY A 19 -5.25 -0.07 -6.50
C GLY A 19 -4.55 -0.40 -5.17
N LYS A 20 -5.04 0.07 -4.01
CA LYS A 20 -4.50 -0.26 -2.69
C LYS A 20 -4.37 -1.77 -2.49
N SER A 21 -5.48 -2.49 -2.45
CA SER A 21 -5.52 -3.94 -2.26
C SER A 21 -4.72 -4.70 -3.32
N THR A 22 -4.86 -4.30 -4.59
CA THR A 22 -4.10 -4.90 -5.70
C THR A 22 -2.59 -4.78 -5.49
N LEU A 23 -2.09 -3.59 -5.15
CA LEU A 23 -0.65 -3.38 -4.93
C LEU A 23 -0.18 -3.99 -3.60
N CYS A 24 -1.04 -4.07 -2.58
CA CYS A 24 -0.77 -4.77 -1.33
C CYS A 24 -0.52 -6.27 -1.58
N ILE A 25 -1.43 -6.95 -2.28
CA ILE A 25 -1.30 -8.35 -2.68
C ILE A 25 -0.02 -8.55 -3.53
N LEU A 26 0.16 -7.75 -4.58
CA LEU A 26 1.33 -7.89 -5.45
C LEU A 26 2.66 -7.64 -4.73
N LEU A 27 2.71 -6.75 -3.73
CA LEU A 27 3.92 -6.56 -2.93
C LEU A 27 4.16 -7.73 -1.98
N ALA A 28 3.09 -8.32 -1.39
CA ALA A 28 3.22 -9.52 -0.58
C ALA A 28 3.75 -10.71 -1.41
N ASP A 29 3.19 -10.94 -2.59
CA ASP A 29 3.68 -11.96 -3.53
C ASP A 29 5.15 -11.71 -3.93
N TYR A 30 5.51 -10.44 -4.18
CA TYR A 30 6.88 -10.07 -4.51
C TYR A 30 7.84 -10.38 -3.35
N LEU A 31 7.45 -10.05 -2.11
CA LEU A 31 8.26 -10.31 -0.91
C LEU A 31 8.37 -11.81 -0.64
N ALA A 32 7.27 -12.56 -0.74
CA ALA A 32 7.24 -14.02 -0.57
C ALA A 32 8.13 -14.73 -1.61
N TYR A 33 8.12 -14.26 -2.85
CA TYR A 33 9.04 -14.77 -3.89
C TYR A 33 10.51 -14.64 -3.46
N TRP A 34 10.87 -13.54 -2.77
CA TRP A 34 12.21 -13.33 -2.23
C TRP A 34 12.42 -13.96 -0.83
N LYS A 35 11.55 -14.91 -0.45
CA LYS A 35 11.63 -15.64 0.83
C LYS A 35 11.66 -14.72 2.05
N LYS A 36 10.91 -13.64 1.99
CA LYS A 36 10.67 -12.76 3.14
C LYS A 36 9.43 -13.23 3.87
N ASP A 37 9.48 -13.21 5.21
CA ASP A 37 8.30 -13.40 6.02
C ASP A 37 7.37 -12.21 5.82
N VAL A 38 6.13 -12.48 5.44
CA VAL A 38 5.13 -11.44 5.16
C VAL A 38 3.75 -11.91 5.58
N CYS A 39 2.95 -10.98 6.08
CA CYS A 39 1.51 -11.18 6.26
C CYS A 39 0.75 -9.94 5.80
N ILE A 40 -0.50 -10.12 5.36
CA ILE A 40 -1.45 -9.04 5.09
C ILE A 40 -2.47 -9.01 6.20
N ILE A 41 -2.76 -7.80 6.70
CA ILE A 41 -3.89 -7.50 7.56
C ILE A 41 -4.88 -6.66 6.76
N ASP A 42 -5.99 -7.29 6.38
CA ASP A 42 -7.05 -6.68 5.59
C ASP A 42 -8.04 -5.98 6.53
N THR A 43 -8.01 -4.66 6.53
CA THR A 43 -8.88 -3.82 7.38
C THR A 43 -9.94 -3.06 6.57
N ASP A 44 -10.00 -3.28 5.23
CA ASP A 44 -11.07 -2.71 4.41
C ASP A 44 -12.35 -3.53 4.62
N PRO A 45 -13.49 -2.89 4.91
CA PRO A 45 -14.78 -3.60 5.01
C PRO A 45 -15.18 -4.41 3.76
N GLN A 46 -14.57 -4.11 2.61
CA GLN A 46 -14.77 -4.90 1.38
C GLN A 46 -14.01 -6.24 1.40
N LEU A 47 -13.06 -6.42 2.34
CA LEU A 47 -12.27 -7.65 2.50
C LEU A 47 -11.65 -8.17 1.19
N SER A 48 -11.16 -7.25 0.36
CA SER A 48 -10.75 -7.57 -1.01
C SER A 48 -9.60 -8.57 -1.07
N ALA A 49 -8.60 -8.46 -0.18
CA ALA A 49 -7.47 -9.37 -0.14
C ALA A 49 -7.89 -10.73 0.46
N THR A 50 -8.72 -10.72 1.49
CA THR A 50 -9.24 -11.92 2.16
C THR A 50 -10.10 -12.76 1.21
N LEU A 51 -11.08 -12.13 0.57
CA LEU A 51 -11.97 -12.82 -0.38
C LEU A 51 -11.21 -13.36 -1.59
N GLN A 52 -10.19 -12.63 -2.07
CA GLN A 52 -9.33 -13.10 -3.15
C GLN A 52 -8.58 -14.38 -2.72
N ARG A 53 -8.03 -14.43 -1.50
CA ARG A 53 -7.33 -15.60 -0.97
C ARG A 53 -8.26 -16.82 -0.92
N GLU A 54 -9.47 -16.67 -0.41
CA GLU A 54 -10.44 -17.77 -0.32
C GLU A 54 -10.79 -18.33 -1.71
N GLN A 55 -10.92 -17.44 -2.71
CA GLN A 55 -11.15 -17.87 -4.09
C GLN A 55 -9.91 -18.57 -4.68
N ASP A 56 -8.72 -18.07 -4.41
CA ASP A 56 -7.47 -18.60 -4.95
C ASP A 56 -7.14 -20.00 -4.37
N LYS A 57 -7.50 -20.27 -3.13
CA LYS A 57 -7.37 -21.61 -2.51
C LYS A 57 -8.05 -22.69 -3.35
N LEU A 58 -9.19 -22.39 -3.93
CA LEU A 58 -9.90 -23.34 -4.80
C LEU A 58 -9.08 -23.73 -6.05
N THR A 59 -8.18 -22.86 -6.48
CA THR A 59 -7.36 -23.06 -7.69
C THR A 59 -5.95 -23.56 -7.37
N PHE A 60 -5.32 -23.03 -6.30
CA PHE A 60 -3.91 -23.26 -6.00
C PHE A 60 -3.66 -24.16 -4.79
N GLY A 61 -4.72 -24.50 -4.01
CA GLY A 61 -4.65 -25.36 -2.84
C GLY A 61 -4.41 -24.61 -1.54
N GLU A 62 -4.30 -25.37 -0.45
CA GLU A 62 -4.23 -24.85 0.93
C GLU A 62 -2.84 -24.39 1.38
N GLU A 63 -1.78 -24.68 0.62
CA GLU A 63 -0.42 -24.25 0.96
C GLU A 63 -0.21 -22.79 0.62
N GLU A 64 -0.33 -21.93 1.62
CA GLU A 64 -0.31 -20.48 1.46
C GLU A 64 1.13 -19.92 1.50
N PRO A 65 1.54 -19.06 0.54
CA PRO A 65 2.88 -18.48 0.55
C PRO A 65 3.08 -17.44 1.67
N TYR A 66 1.99 -16.89 2.20
CA TYR A 66 1.92 -15.97 3.34
C TYR A 66 0.50 -15.88 3.88
N SER A 67 0.34 -15.46 5.13
CA SER A 67 -0.99 -15.34 5.74
C SER A 67 -1.71 -14.04 5.33
N ILE A 68 -3.04 -14.14 5.18
CA ILE A 68 -3.93 -12.97 5.07
C ILE A 68 -4.96 -13.10 6.19
N GLN A 69 -5.10 -12.05 7.00
CA GLN A 69 -6.03 -12.01 8.11
C GLN A 69 -6.92 -10.78 7.97
N SER A 70 -8.24 -10.96 8.06
CA SER A 70 -9.17 -9.86 8.13
C SER A 70 -9.30 -9.35 9.56
N PHE A 71 -9.44 -8.04 9.70
CA PHE A 71 -9.61 -7.42 11.00
C PHE A 71 -10.59 -6.25 10.90
N GLU A 72 -11.71 -6.37 11.62
CA GLU A 72 -12.68 -5.29 11.71
C GLU A 72 -12.21 -4.24 12.72
N VAL A 73 -12.09 -3.01 12.27
CA VAL A 73 -11.69 -1.87 13.10
C VAL A 73 -12.93 -1.20 13.60
N SER A 74 -13.19 -1.34 14.90
CA SER A 74 -14.36 -0.75 15.56
C SER A 74 -14.05 0.57 16.28
N ASP A 75 -12.81 0.76 16.74
CA ASP A 75 -12.41 1.92 17.54
C ASP A 75 -10.87 2.10 17.56
N PRO A 76 -10.37 3.30 17.98
CA PRO A 76 -8.92 3.59 17.99
C PRO A 76 -8.12 2.67 18.92
N LYS A 77 -8.69 2.22 20.03
CA LYS A 77 -7.98 1.36 21.02
C LYS A 77 -7.75 -0.03 20.43
N THR A 78 -8.75 -0.57 19.77
CA THR A 78 -8.66 -1.86 19.07
C THR A 78 -7.59 -1.80 17.96
N MET A 79 -7.56 -0.71 17.18
CA MET A 79 -6.51 -0.51 16.17
C MET A 79 -5.13 -0.36 16.82
N GLN A 80 -5.01 0.37 17.93
CA GLN A 80 -3.74 0.50 18.62
C GLN A 80 -3.20 -0.86 19.08
N MET A 81 -4.03 -1.69 19.71
CA MET A 81 -3.65 -3.04 20.14
C MET A 81 -3.20 -3.91 18.95
N LEU A 82 -3.89 -3.80 17.82
CA LEU A 82 -3.50 -4.50 16.59
C LEU A 82 -2.12 -4.05 16.10
N MET A 83 -1.86 -2.75 16.10
CA MET A 83 -0.57 -2.19 15.68
C MET A 83 0.57 -2.57 16.63
N GLU A 84 0.34 -2.56 17.94
CA GLU A 84 1.31 -3.02 18.94
C GLU A 84 1.63 -4.50 18.76
N ASN A 85 0.62 -5.31 18.46
CA ASN A 85 0.80 -6.73 18.14
C ASN A 85 1.60 -6.92 16.84
N ALA A 86 1.27 -6.15 15.80
CA ALA A 86 2.01 -6.14 14.55
C ALA A 86 3.49 -5.75 14.75
N GLN A 87 3.80 -4.84 15.68
CA GLN A 87 5.18 -4.45 16.00
C GLN A 87 6.01 -5.58 16.62
N SER A 88 5.36 -6.57 17.21
CA SER A 88 6.03 -7.75 17.81
C SER A 88 6.34 -8.85 16.80
N GLN A 89 5.71 -8.81 15.62
CA GLN A 89 5.93 -9.80 14.57
C GLN A 89 7.25 -9.54 13.84
N ASP A 90 7.98 -10.58 13.46
CA ASP A 90 9.13 -10.46 12.55
C ASP A 90 8.65 -10.34 11.09
N GLY A 91 9.47 -9.77 10.21
CA GLY A 91 9.19 -9.69 8.78
C GLY A 91 8.40 -8.44 8.35
N PHE A 92 7.56 -8.59 7.35
CA PHE A 92 6.75 -7.52 6.77
C PHE A 92 5.28 -7.71 7.13
N VAL A 93 4.70 -6.71 7.77
CA VAL A 93 3.26 -6.66 8.04
C VAL A 93 2.64 -5.59 7.14
N LEU A 94 1.83 -6.02 6.20
CA LEU A 94 1.18 -5.15 5.21
C LEU A 94 -0.28 -4.92 5.62
N PHE A 95 -0.67 -3.67 5.77
CA PHE A 95 -2.06 -3.30 6.05
C PHE A 95 -2.75 -2.82 4.77
N ASP A 96 -3.84 -3.43 4.39
CA ASP A 96 -4.75 -2.91 3.37
C ASP A 96 -5.81 -2.05 4.06
N ALA A 97 -5.67 -0.72 3.91
CA ALA A 97 -6.53 0.23 4.59
C ALA A 97 -7.82 0.54 3.81
N PRO A 98 -8.92 0.88 4.52
CA PRO A 98 -10.17 1.31 3.88
C PRO A 98 -9.99 2.45 2.89
N GLY A 99 -10.92 2.53 1.93
CA GLY A 99 -10.96 3.62 0.95
C GLY A 99 -11.35 4.98 1.53
N THR A 100 -11.88 5.02 2.74
CA THR A 100 -12.26 6.23 3.47
C THR A 100 -11.48 6.31 4.79
N ILE A 101 -10.72 7.41 4.97
CA ILE A 101 -9.93 7.66 6.18
C ILE A 101 -10.65 8.69 7.08
N LYS A 102 -11.96 8.75 7.01
CA LYS A 102 -12.74 9.68 7.85
C LYS A 102 -12.94 9.18 9.27
N ASP A 103 -12.51 7.98 9.56
CA ASP A 103 -12.71 7.33 10.85
C ASP A 103 -11.51 7.59 11.76
N ASP A 104 -11.72 8.29 12.86
CA ASP A 104 -10.68 8.51 13.87
C ASP A 104 -10.09 7.19 14.39
N GLY A 105 -10.83 6.09 14.26
CA GLY A 105 -10.41 4.73 14.55
C GLY A 105 -9.13 4.28 13.82
N LEU A 106 -8.86 4.82 12.65
CA LEU A 106 -7.71 4.44 11.83
C LEU A 106 -6.41 5.22 12.16
N ALA A 107 -6.48 6.27 12.98
CA ALA A 107 -5.31 7.10 13.29
C ALA A 107 -4.11 6.28 13.82
N PRO A 108 -4.26 5.31 14.74
CA PRO A 108 -3.13 4.50 15.21
C PRO A 108 -2.43 3.72 14.09
N MET A 109 -3.14 3.27 13.05
CA MET A 109 -2.54 2.59 11.90
C MET A 109 -1.43 3.42 11.26
N PHE A 110 -1.65 4.73 11.08
CA PHE A 110 -0.66 5.64 10.50
C PHE A 110 0.43 6.04 11.48
N VAL A 111 0.08 6.21 12.76
CA VAL A 111 1.01 6.62 13.81
C VAL A 111 2.09 5.57 14.05
N TYR A 112 1.72 4.30 14.04
CA TYR A 112 2.62 3.17 14.30
C TYR A 112 3.25 2.57 13.03
N ALA A 113 2.85 2.99 11.85
CA ALA A 113 3.44 2.53 10.59
C ALA A 113 4.90 2.97 10.47
N ASP A 114 5.74 2.12 9.86
CA ASP A 114 7.08 2.52 9.40
C ASP A 114 7.00 3.19 8.02
N TYR A 115 6.11 2.70 7.17
CA TYR A 115 5.94 3.16 5.79
C TYR A 115 4.46 3.24 5.41
N ILE A 116 4.14 4.20 4.58
CA ILE A 116 2.82 4.33 3.95
C ILE A 116 3.03 4.30 2.44
N ILE A 117 2.39 3.37 1.75
CA ILE A 117 2.32 3.33 0.29
C ILE A 117 1.00 3.96 -0.11
N CYS A 118 1.07 5.07 -0.83
CA CYS A 118 -0.08 5.83 -1.31
C CYS A 118 -0.18 5.74 -2.84
N PRO A 119 -0.93 4.76 -3.39
CA PRO A 119 -1.17 4.72 -4.83
C PRO A 119 -2.06 5.87 -5.27
N TYR A 120 -1.78 6.43 -6.43
CA TYR A 120 -2.60 7.46 -7.07
C TYR A 120 -2.60 7.32 -8.58
N GLU A 121 -3.57 7.92 -9.24
CA GLU A 121 -3.68 7.96 -10.69
C GLU A 121 -3.59 9.42 -11.15
N TYR A 122 -3.09 9.65 -12.36
CA TYR A 122 -3.06 10.98 -12.99
C TYR A 122 -4.45 11.42 -13.48
N GLU A 123 -5.40 11.37 -12.55
CA GLU A 123 -6.77 11.83 -12.75
C GLU A 123 -7.13 12.91 -11.73
N PRO A 124 -7.88 13.96 -12.09
CA PRO A 124 -8.21 15.07 -11.19
C PRO A 124 -8.80 14.62 -9.85
N LYS A 125 -9.71 13.63 -9.87
CA LYS A 125 -10.32 13.07 -8.64
C LYS A 125 -9.30 12.35 -7.75
N SER A 126 -8.38 11.60 -8.36
CA SER A 126 -7.33 10.91 -7.63
C SER A 126 -6.38 11.89 -6.96
N LEU A 127 -5.97 12.90 -7.67
CA LEU A 127 -5.07 13.94 -7.17
C LEU A 127 -5.68 14.73 -6.02
N THR A 128 -6.96 15.12 -6.14
CA THR A 128 -7.69 15.79 -5.04
C THR A 128 -7.76 14.90 -3.79
N SER A 129 -8.06 13.61 -3.96
CA SER A 129 -8.11 12.66 -2.86
C SER A 129 -6.74 12.45 -2.20
N THR A 130 -5.68 12.37 -3.02
CA THR A 130 -4.30 12.25 -2.52
C THR A 130 -3.86 13.50 -1.75
N ARG A 131 -4.18 14.70 -2.22
CA ARG A 131 -3.94 15.95 -1.48
C ARG A 131 -4.70 15.98 -0.14
N THR A 132 -5.93 15.49 -0.13
CA THR A 132 -6.71 15.37 1.11
C THR A 132 -6.07 14.37 2.07
N PHE A 133 -5.61 13.23 1.57
CA PHE A 133 -4.85 12.25 2.36
C PHE A 133 -3.58 12.87 2.97
N ILE A 134 -2.79 13.60 2.19
CA ILE A 134 -1.59 14.30 2.68
C ILE A 134 -1.93 15.24 3.83
N LYS A 135 -3.03 16.02 3.73
CA LYS A 135 -3.48 16.91 4.82
C LYS A 135 -3.82 16.14 6.09
N VAL A 136 -4.48 14.99 5.99
CA VAL A 136 -4.78 14.13 7.13
C VAL A 136 -3.49 13.63 7.79
N ILE A 137 -2.55 13.09 7.01
CA ILE A 137 -1.26 12.61 7.53
C ILE A 137 -0.45 13.74 8.18
N TYR A 138 -0.45 14.93 7.57
CA TYR A 138 0.23 16.10 8.15
C TYR A 138 -0.38 16.49 9.51
N ARG A 139 -1.71 16.51 9.63
CA ARG A 139 -2.40 16.76 10.89
C ARG A 139 -2.08 15.69 11.94
N LEU A 140 -2.07 14.43 11.56
CA LEU A 140 -1.70 13.33 12.47
C LEU A 140 -0.26 13.48 12.97
N ARG A 141 0.69 13.87 12.13
CA ARG A 141 2.07 14.16 12.54
C ARG A 141 2.19 15.31 13.53
N GLN A 142 1.38 16.37 13.37
CA GLN A 142 1.35 17.48 14.34
C GLN A 142 0.83 17.04 15.69
N LEU A 143 -0.20 16.18 15.73
CA LEU A 143 -0.79 15.67 16.96
C LEU A 143 0.03 14.54 17.62
N ASN A 144 0.84 13.85 16.82
CA ASN A 144 1.63 12.69 17.24
C ASN A 144 3.09 12.85 16.77
N PRO A 145 3.93 13.57 17.51
CA PRO A 145 5.33 13.82 17.10
C PRO A 145 6.20 12.55 16.96
N GLN A 146 5.75 11.42 17.56
CA GLN A 146 6.40 10.11 17.41
C GLN A 146 6.14 9.45 16.04
N MET A 147 5.18 9.94 15.26
CA MET A 147 4.87 9.41 13.92
C MET A 147 6.01 9.66 12.95
N LYS A 148 6.72 8.60 12.57
CA LYS A 148 7.90 8.65 11.69
C LYS A 148 7.67 8.00 10.33
N ALA A 149 6.43 7.59 10.04
CA ALA A 149 6.10 6.88 8.80
C ALA A 149 6.61 7.64 7.56
N GLN A 150 7.41 6.97 6.74
CA GLN A 150 7.82 7.51 5.44
C GLN A 150 6.74 7.21 4.41
N ILE A 151 6.39 8.19 3.57
CA ILE A 151 5.36 8.00 2.54
C ILE A 151 6.04 7.72 1.19
N PHE A 152 5.60 6.66 0.53
CA PHE A 152 5.85 6.40 -0.88
C PHE A 152 4.60 6.69 -1.69
N PHE A 153 4.65 7.68 -2.54
CA PHE A 153 3.61 7.95 -3.54
C PHE A 153 3.89 7.09 -4.77
N VAL A 154 2.91 6.30 -5.20
CA VAL A 154 3.06 5.38 -6.32
C VAL A 154 2.10 5.78 -7.43
N PRO A 155 2.58 6.41 -8.53
CA PRO A 155 1.77 6.60 -9.73
C PRO A 155 1.33 5.21 -10.23
N ASN A 156 0.03 4.95 -10.24
CA ASN A 156 -0.52 3.64 -10.59
C ASN A 156 -1.38 3.72 -11.84
N LYS A 157 -1.51 2.61 -12.53
CA LYS A 157 -2.28 2.47 -13.78
C LYS A 157 -1.80 3.42 -14.88
N VAL A 158 -0.51 3.69 -14.92
CA VAL A 158 0.07 4.59 -15.91
C VAL A 158 0.17 3.88 -17.27
N ASP A 159 -0.49 4.42 -18.28
CA ASP A 159 -0.25 4.02 -19.68
C ASP A 159 0.63 5.07 -20.35
N ALA A 160 1.87 4.69 -20.65
CA ALA A 160 2.87 5.59 -21.26
C ALA A 160 2.48 6.09 -22.67
N ARG A 161 1.44 5.47 -23.27
CA ARG A 161 0.90 5.89 -24.57
C ARG A 161 -0.22 6.91 -24.45
N MET A 162 -0.72 7.14 -23.24
CA MET A 162 -1.77 8.11 -22.95
C MET A 162 -1.17 9.42 -22.45
N GLY A 163 -1.90 10.48 -22.65
CA GLY A 163 -1.54 11.82 -22.23
C GLY A 163 -0.89 12.63 -23.37
N THR A 164 -1.43 13.82 -23.60
CA THR A 164 -0.80 14.84 -24.42
C THR A 164 0.48 15.31 -23.75
N ARG A 165 1.29 16.11 -24.47
CA ARG A 165 2.50 16.70 -23.89
C ARG A 165 2.20 17.58 -22.69
N GLU A 166 1.12 18.36 -22.76
CA GLU A 166 0.65 19.22 -21.66
C GLU A 166 0.22 18.38 -20.44
N GLU A 167 -0.49 17.28 -20.64
CA GLU A 167 -0.87 16.37 -19.55
C GLU A 167 0.36 15.73 -18.88
N GLN A 168 1.35 15.32 -19.67
CA GLN A 168 2.60 14.77 -19.12
C GLN A 168 3.43 15.81 -18.37
N GLU A 169 3.36 17.09 -18.74
CA GLU A 169 3.98 18.20 -18.00
C GLU A 169 3.25 18.37 -16.64
N LEU A 170 1.92 18.36 -16.65
CA LEU A 170 1.12 18.42 -15.44
C LEU A 170 1.39 17.25 -14.49
N TRP A 171 1.57 16.04 -15.01
CA TRP A 171 1.92 14.86 -14.19
C TRP A 171 3.28 15.04 -13.50
N ARG A 172 4.27 15.59 -14.20
CA ARG A 172 5.58 15.90 -13.59
C ARG A 172 5.49 16.97 -12.49
N GLU A 173 4.67 17.99 -12.69
CA GLU A 173 4.41 18.99 -11.65
C GLU A 173 3.77 18.38 -10.41
N MET A 174 2.83 17.44 -10.59
CA MET A 174 2.19 16.71 -9.48
C MET A 174 3.16 15.80 -8.74
N ASP A 175 4.00 15.07 -9.46
CA ASP A 175 5.05 14.25 -8.84
C ASP A 175 6.03 15.14 -8.05
N ALA A 176 6.38 16.31 -8.56
CA ALA A 176 7.19 17.29 -7.87
C ALA A 176 6.49 17.81 -6.59
N GLU A 177 5.18 18.12 -6.65
CA GLU A 177 4.38 18.50 -5.48
C GLU A 177 4.41 17.40 -4.41
N PHE A 178 4.15 16.16 -4.78
CA PHE A 178 4.12 15.05 -3.83
C PHE A 178 5.51 14.70 -3.28
N SER A 179 6.57 14.96 -4.03
CA SER A 179 7.94 14.76 -3.57
C SER A 179 8.34 15.69 -2.41
N LEU A 180 7.63 16.79 -2.18
CA LEU A 180 7.79 17.66 -1.01
C LEU A 180 7.24 17.01 0.28
N CYS A 181 6.35 16.02 0.15
CA CYS A 181 5.66 15.37 1.27
C CYS A 181 6.15 13.94 1.54
N GLY A 182 6.84 13.33 0.58
CA GLY A 182 7.32 11.95 0.65
C GLY A 182 8.22 11.60 -0.53
N ILE A 183 8.28 10.33 -0.88
CA ILE A 183 9.08 9.82 -1.99
C ILE A 183 8.14 9.37 -3.10
N VAL A 184 8.30 9.92 -4.30
CA VAL A 184 7.60 9.43 -5.49
C VAL A 184 8.38 8.24 -6.05
N ALA A 185 7.74 7.08 -6.05
CA ALA A 185 8.32 5.85 -6.60
C ALA A 185 8.16 5.80 -8.14
N PRO A 186 8.95 4.97 -8.83
CA PRO A 186 8.72 4.70 -10.25
C PRO A 186 7.28 4.25 -10.51
N PRO A 187 6.66 4.64 -11.64
CA PRO A 187 5.26 4.35 -11.90
C PRO A 187 4.98 2.86 -12.11
N VAL A 188 3.79 2.43 -11.74
CA VAL A 188 3.24 1.13 -12.05
C VAL A 188 2.40 1.23 -13.32
N GLY A 189 2.82 0.49 -14.34
CA GLY A 189 2.17 0.50 -15.65
C GLY A 189 0.78 -0.15 -15.62
N TYR A 190 -0.18 0.41 -16.38
CA TYR A 190 -1.49 -0.21 -16.54
C TYR A 190 -1.40 -1.58 -17.22
N ARG A 191 -2.07 -2.55 -16.63
CA ARG A 191 -2.27 -3.88 -17.21
C ARG A 191 -3.68 -4.37 -16.90
N ALA A 192 -4.40 -4.83 -17.93
CA ALA A 192 -5.76 -5.36 -17.75
C ALA A 192 -5.79 -6.57 -16.79
N GLN A 193 -4.70 -7.33 -16.74
CA GLN A 193 -4.52 -8.47 -15.84
C GLN A 193 -4.51 -8.08 -14.35
N MET A 194 -4.32 -6.81 -13.99
CA MET A 194 -4.42 -6.34 -12.59
C MET A 194 -5.81 -6.54 -11.99
N LYS A 195 -6.84 -6.74 -12.84
CA LYS A 195 -8.18 -7.15 -12.39
C LYS A 195 -8.27 -8.62 -11.99
N ARG A 196 -7.21 -9.40 -12.20
CA ARG A 196 -7.15 -10.85 -11.97
C ARG A 196 -5.85 -11.20 -11.24
N VAL A 197 -5.46 -10.39 -10.27
CA VAL A 197 -4.36 -10.75 -9.37
C VAL A 197 -4.74 -11.97 -8.56
N ASN A 198 -3.78 -12.79 -8.22
CA ASN A 198 -3.93 -13.86 -7.26
C ASN A 198 -3.03 -13.59 -6.06
N THR A 199 -3.25 -14.30 -4.97
CA THR A 199 -2.53 -14.15 -3.70
C THR A 199 -1.41 -15.18 -3.51
N TYR A 200 -0.96 -15.83 -4.57
CA TYR A 200 0.05 -16.91 -4.52
C TYR A 200 1.36 -16.52 -5.20
N TYR A 201 1.30 -15.74 -6.26
CA TYR A 201 2.48 -15.31 -7.02
C TYR A 201 2.18 -14.10 -7.90
N VAL A 202 3.21 -13.34 -8.26
CA VAL A 202 3.07 -12.27 -9.25
C VAL A 202 3.08 -12.87 -10.66
N PRO A 203 1.97 -12.80 -11.42
CA PRO A 203 1.94 -13.24 -12.82
C PRO A 203 2.98 -12.50 -13.67
N LEU A 204 3.59 -13.21 -14.65
CA LEU A 204 4.68 -12.66 -15.45
C LEU A 204 4.36 -11.29 -16.10
N PRO A 205 3.15 -11.04 -16.69
CA PRO A 205 2.81 -9.74 -17.25
C PRO A 205 2.78 -8.62 -16.21
N LEU A 206 2.46 -8.94 -14.94
CA LEU A 206 2.42 -7.98 -13.84
C LEU A 206 3.80 -7.75 -13.23
N LYS A 207 4.71 -8.74 -13.26
CA LYS A 207 6.10 -8.56 -12.81
C LYS A 207 6.74 -7.34 -13.49
N HIS A 208 6.63 -7.25 -14.81
CA HIS A 208 7.19 -6.10 -15.55
C HIS A 208 6.54 -4.77 -15.17
N ALA A 209 5.25 -4.78 -14.85
CA ALA A 209 4.54 -3.54 -14.51
C ALA A 209 4.92 -2.99 -13.13
N VAL A 210 5.20 -3.87 -12.14
CA VAL A 210 5.46 -3.46 -10.75
C VAL A 210 6.94 -3.49 -10.38
N TYR A 211 7.81 -4.13 -11.18
CA TYR A 211 9.18 -4.46 -10.79
C TYR A 211 10.01 -3.24 -10.35
N GLU A 212 10.04 -2.19 -11.17
CA GLU A 212 10.87 -1.02 -10.86
C GLU A 212 10.37 -0.30 -9.61
N SER A 213 9.04 -0.16 -9.46
CA SER A 213 8.42 0.45 -8.29
C SER A 213 8.71 -0.36 -7.02
N PHE A 214 8.46 -1.66 -7.03
CA PHE A 214 8.67 -2.51 -5.85
C PHE A 214 10.14 -2.68 -5.49
N ARG A 215 11.00 -2.85 -6.49
CA ARG A 215 12.46 -2.88 -6.27
C ARG A 215 12.96 -1.60 -5.61
N PHE A 216 12.47 -0.44 -6.07
CA PHE A 216 12.83 0.85 -5.51
C PHE A 216 12.36 0.96 -4.05
N ILE A 217 11.07 0.67 -3.78
CA ILE A 217 10.46 0.73 -2.45
C ILE A 217 11.20 -0.24 -1.50
N VAL A 218 11.32 -1.51 -1.87
CA VAL A 218 11.94 -2.54 -1.01
C VAL A 218 13.40 -2.21 -0.72
N LYS A 219 14.17 -1.72 -1.70
CA LYS A 219 15.55 -1.27 -1.45
C LYS A 219 15.61 -0.07 -0.49
N SER A 220 14.64 0.84 -0.55
CA SER A 220 14.58 1.99 0.36
C SER A 220 14.23 1.57 1.79
N ILE A 221 13.37 0.57 1.94
CA ILE A 221 12.94 0.00 3.23
C ILE A 221 14.05 -0.82 3.91
N LEU A 222 14.90 -1.48 3.14
CA LEU A 222 15.95 -2.38 3.65
C LEU A 222 17.29 -1.69 3.90
N ARG A 223 17.42 -0.42 3.58
CA ARG A 223 18.58 0.42 3.95
C ARG A 223 18.52 0.85 5.42
#